data_2ac6e1c9c56f6c8a83ea00fec8f27342
#
_entry.id   2ac6e1c9c56f6c8a83ea00fec8f27342
#
_cell.length_a   1.000
_cell.length_b   1.000
_cell.length_c   1.000
_cell.angle_alpha   90.00
_cell.angle_beta   90.00
_cell.angle_gamma   90.00
#
_symmetry.space_group_name_H-M   'P 1'
#
loop_
_entity.id
_entity.type
_entity.pdbx_description
1 polymer ?
#
loop_
_entity_poly.entity_id
_entity_poly.type
_entity_poly.pdbx_seq_one_letter_code
_entity_poly.pdbx_strand_id
1 'polypeptide(L)'
;MSFPSPIFILACPRSYTSLICAMLGQHPELYGVPELRLFTTDTIYELEQRAKYGKGSFKMHGLRRTVAQLYAGEQTMQSIEMAHRWISNRRQCSTGEVYIELCRKVAPLRIIDKSPAYSRLPGSLNRIHKTFPNAQYIHLVRHPRTQGQSVMNINNGFLAIVTNSRDYATNPPTVDPQFLWGRTQANILEFLSTIPSHQHIRFRGEDILNEPRLHFEKLCKWLNLSWDESIFEALLHPEESPYACIGPHGAYFGNDPNFLQSPAYRYRPVAPSTLEGSLAWRKDDKGFLPLVMELAQEFGYQ
;
A
#
# COMPACT_ATOMS: atom_id res chain seq x y z
N MET A 1 24.15 2.67 14.95
CA MET A 1 23.00 2.11 15.67
C MET A 1 22.26 1.20 14.70
N SER A 2 21.94 -0.01 15.14
CA SER A 2 21.08 -0.92 14.39
C SER A 2 19.63 -0.41 14.49
N PHE A 3 18.85 -0.57 13.46
CA PHE A 3 17.41 -0.31 13.42
C PHE A 3 16.68 -1.60 13.08
N PRO A 4 15.44 -1.78 13.52
CA PRO A 4 14.66 -2.99 13.18
C PRO A 4 14.29 -3.00 11.71
N SER A 5 14.26 -4.20 11.10
CA SER A 5 13.89 -4.38 9.68
C SER A 5 12.47 -3.92 9.42
N PRO A 6 12.20 -3.18 8.33
CA PRO A 6 10.88 -2.68 8.01
C PRO A 6 9.89 -3.79 7.63
N ILE A 7 8.61 -3.44 7.65
CA ILE A 7 7.48 -4.26 7.22
C ILE A 7 6.90 -3.65 5.96
N PHE A 8 6.58 -4.47 4.96
CA PHE A 8 5.96 -4.01 3.72
C PHE A 8 4.61 -4.70 3.51
N ILE A 9 3.56 -3.88 3.29
CA ILE A 9 2.25 -4.39 2.86
C ILE A 9 2.23 -4.46 1.34
N LEU A 10 2.19 -5.67 0.81
CA LEU A 10 2.09 -5.98 -0.61
C LEU A 10 0.61 -6.20 -0.98
N ALA A 11 0.10 -5.43 -1.91
CA ALA A 11 -1.31 -5.49 -2.29
C ALA A 11 -1.56 -4.90 -3.67
N CYS A 12 -2.68 -5.31 -4.27
CA CYS A 12 -3.28 -4.56 -5.37
C CYS A 12 -3.80 -3.21 -4.85
N PRO A 13 -3.71 -2.10 -5.60
CA PRO A 13 -4.37 -0.86 -5.20
C PRO A 13 -5.86 -1.08 -4.87
N ARG A 14 -6.40 -0.32 -3.94
CA ARG A 14 -7.80 -0.43 -3.46
C ARG A 14 -8.11 -1.67 -2.62
N SER A 15 -7.12 -2.20 -1.91
CA SER A 15 -7.25 -3.38 -1.04
C SER A 15 -7.15 -2.98 0.45
N TYR A 16 -7.82 -1.93 0.88
CA TYR A 16 -7.87 -1.43 2.27
C TYR A 16 -6.51 -1.01 2.87
N THR A 17 -5.46 -0.94 2.05
CA THR A 17 -4.07 -0.77 2.50
C THR A 17 -3.83 0.49 3.31
N SER A 18 -4.48 1.64 2.99
CA SER A 18 -4.31 2.89 3.74
C SER A 18 -4.88 2.79 5.15
N LEU A 19 -6.07 2.21 5.28
CA LEU A 19 -6.73 2.01 6.57
C LEU A 19 -5.93 1.04 7.44
N ILE A 20 -5.63 -0.16 6.93
CA ILE A 20 -4.92 -1.19 7.71
C ILE A 20 -3.49 -0.74 8.08
N CYS A 21 -2.78 -0.05 7.18
CA CYS A 21 -1.47 0.51 7.51
C CYS A 21 -1.55 1.60 8.57
N ALA A 22 -2.58 2.45 8.54
CA ALA A 22 -2.79 3.48 9.55
C ALA A 22 -3.18 2.88 10.91
N MET A 23 -4.02 1.83 10.93
CA MET A 23 -4.34 1.05 12.14
C MET A 23 -3.06 0.46 12.73
N LEU A 24 -2.28 -0.30 11.96
CA LEU A 24 -1.02 -0.87 12.42
C LEU A 24 0.00 0.19 12.87
N GLY A 25 -0.02 1.36 12.24
CA GLY A 25 0.83 2.49 12.60
C GLY A 25 0.52 3.11 13.97
N GLN A 26 -0.59 2.74 14.62
CA GLN A 26 -0.91 3.13 16.00
C GLN A 26 -0.28 2.19 17.04
N HIS A 27 0.28 1.07 16.60
CA HIS A 27 1.00 0.17 17.50
C HIS A 27 2.26 0.85 18.06
N PRO A 28 2.53 0.79 19.40
CA PRO A 28 3.62 1.53 20.03
C PRO A 28 5.02 1.14 19.54
N GLU A 29 5.19 0.00 18.89
CA GLU A 29 6.46 -0.46 18.31
C GLU A 29 6.56 -0.20 16.79
N LEU A 30 5.51 0.33 16.15
CA LEU A 30 5.47 0.57 14.71
C LEU A 30 5.39 2.07 14.37
N TYR A 31 5.83 2.41 13.19
CA TYR A 31 5.67 3.72 12.60
C TYR A 31 5.07 3.58 11.19
N GLY A 32 3.77 3.84 11.08
CA GLY A 32 3.04 3.78 9.81
C GLY A 32 3.38 4.97 8.92
N VAL A 33 3.84 4.71 7.71
CA VAL A 33 4.14 5.77 6.73
C VAL A 33 3.13 5.78 5.58
N PRO A 34 2.90 6.95 4.94
CA PRO A 34 2.15 7.02 3.69
C PRO A 34 2.96 6.37 2.55
N GLU A 35 2.38 6.32 1.33
CA GLU A 35 3.06 5.74 0.17
C GLU A 35 4.38 6.45 -0.14
N LEU A 36 5.50 5.90 0.29
CA LEU A 36 6.84 6.46 0.03
C LEU A 36 7.24 6.32 -1.43
N ARG A 37 6.86 5.20 -2.06
CA ARG A 37 7.19 4.86 -3.46
C ARG A 37 8.68 4.85 -3.81
N LEU A 38 9.57 4.86 -2.81
CA LEU A 38 11.01 4.93 -2.99
C LEU A 38 11.51 3.82 -3.93
N PHE A 39 11.19 2.57 -3.64
CA PHE A 39 11.67 1.43 -4.42
C PHE A 39 11.08 1.28 -5.84
N THR A 40 10.30 2.25 -6.32
CA THR A 40 9.87 2.25 -7.73
C THR A 40 10.99 2.63 -8.69
N THR A 41 12.09 3.19 -8.19
CA THR A 41 13.30 3.58 -8.93
C THR A 41 14.55 3.17 -8.17
N ASP A 42 15.73 3.27 -8.81
CA ASP A 42 17.01 2.98 -8.17
C ASP A 42 17.54 4.20 -7.40
N THR A 43 17.32 5.41 -7.92
CA THR A 43 17.82 6.67 -7.33
C THR A 43 16.70 7.66 -7.06
N ILE A 44 16.97 8.62 -6.18
CA ILE A 44 16.07 9.75 -5.91
C ILE A 44 15.92 10.63 -7.16
N TYR A 45 16.99 10.80 -7.94
CA TYR A 45 16.93 11.55 -9.20
C TYR A 45 15.88 10.96 -10.15
N GLU A 46 15.90 9.64 -10.37
CA GLU A 46 14.90 8.97 -11.21
C GLU A 46 13.48 9.10 -10.66
N LEU A 47 13.32 9.02 -9.33
CA LEU A 47 12.02 9.22 -8.69
C LEU A 47 11.47 10.61 -8.94
N GLU A 48 12.32 11.66 -8.82
CA GLU A 48 11.94 13.03 -9.15
C GLU A 48 11.60 13.20 -10.63
N GLN A 49 12.38 12.60 -11.57
CA GLN A 49 12.07 12.65 -12.99
C GLN A 49 10.70 12.03 -13.28
N ARG A 50 10.41 10.85 -12.72
CA ARG A 50 9.08 10.21 -12.86
C ARG A 50 7.93 11.05 -12.27
N ALA A 51 8.22 11.89 -11.29
CA ALA A 51 7.22 12.79 -10.71
C ALA A 51 7.00 14.07 -11.53
N LYS A 52 7.97 14.50 -12.35
CA LYS A 52 7.86 15.70 -13.20
C LYS A 52 6.98 15.48 -14.41
N TYR A 53 7.00 14.29 -15.00
CA TYR A 53 6.28 14.02 -16.24
C TYR A 53 4.82 13.63 -15.98
N GLY A 54 3.89 14.41 -16.57
CA GLY A 54 2.45 14.20 -16.50
C GLY A 54 1.85 14.55 -15.12
N LYS A 55 0.73 13.90 -14.77
CA LYS A 55 0.07 14.04 -13.45
C LYS A 55 0.85 13.33 -12.33
N GLY A 56 2.20 13.38 -12.35
CA GLY A 56 3.06 12.56 -11.49
C GLY A 56 3.48 13.18 -10.17
N SER A 57 3.25 14.49 -9.94
CA SER A 57 3.71 15.19 -8.72
C SER A 57 3.24 14.53 -7.42
N PHE A 58 2.03 13.93 -7.42
CA PHE A 58 1.50 13.21 -6.25
C PHE A 58 2.35 12.00 -5.83
N LYS A 59 3.21 11.47 -6.71
CA LYS A 59 4.10 10.33 -6.39
C LYS A 59 5.12 10.63 -5.31
N MET A 60 5.43 11.92 -5.07
CA MET A 60 6.37 12.37 -4.06
C MET A 60 5.69 12.81 -2.76
N HIS A 61 4.34 12.88 -2.73
CA HIS A 61 3.61 13.46 -1.60
C HIS A 61 3.85 12.69 -0.31
N GLY A 62 3.80 11.36 -0.34
CA GLY A 62 4.05 10.53 0.83
C GLY A 62 5.46 10.72 1.39
N LEU A 63 6.49 10.70 0.54
CA LEU A 63 7.86 10.94 0.98
C LEU A 63 8.05 12.34 1.58
N ARG A 64 7.51 13.39 0.94
CA ARG A 64 7.59 14.76 1.47
C ARG A 64 6.92 14.88 2.83
N ARG A 65 5.72 14.32 2.99
CA ARG A 65 4.99 14.31 4.27
C ARG A 65 5.77 13.57 5.35
N THR A 66 6.35 12.41 5.02
CA THR A 66 7.16 11.64 5.98
C THR A 66 8.39 12.42 6.42
N VAL A 67 9.13 13.02 5.49
CA VAL A 67 10.30 13.84 5.83
C VAL A 67 9.89 15.06 6.67
N ALA A 68 8.82 15.77 6.29
CA ALA A 68 8.31 16.89 7.05
C ALA A 68 7.97 16.49 8.50
N GLN A 69 7.20 15.43 8.67
CA GLN A 69 6.81 14.93 9.99
C GLN A 69 8.02 14.49 10.82
N LEU A 70 8.96 13.76 10.24
CA LEU A 70 10.11 13.22 10.99
C LEU A 70 11.16 14.28 11.37
N TYR A 71 11.33 15.31 10.57
CA TYR A 71 12.40 16.29 10.77
C TYR A 71 11.91 17.63 11.31
N ALA A 72 10.65 18.01 11.09
CA ALA A 72 10.05 19.22 11.63
C ALA A 72 8.97 18.97 12.69
N GLY A 73 8.50 17.71 12.87
CA GLY A 73 7.42 17.36 13.79
C GLY A 73 6.01 17.72 13.29
N GLU A 74 5.90 18.35 12.13
CA GLU A 74 4.63 18.84 11.58
C GLU A 74 4.62 18.83 10.05
N GLN A 75 3.41 18.98 9.46
CA GLN A 75 3.22 19.01 8.02
C GLN A 75 2.60 20.37 7.61
N THR A 76 3.40 21.42 7.65
CA THR A 76 3.07 22.77 7.15
C THR A 76 3.64 22.98 5.75
N MET A 77 3.30 24.10 5.09
CA MET A 77 3.91 24.48 3.80
C MET A 77 5.42 24.63 3.93
N GLN A 78 5.90 25.21 5.04
CA GLN A 78 7.33 25.41 5.30
C GLN A 78 8.06 24.10 5.50
N SER A 79 7.47 23.17 6.27
CA SER A 79 8.08 21.86 6.49
C SER A 79 8.07 20.97 5.22
N ILE A 80 7.07 21.14 4.34
CA ILE A 80 7.05 20.48 3.03
C ILE A 80 8.13 21.08 2.11
N GLU A 81 8.36 22.38 2.14
CA GLU A 81 9.45 23.01 1.40
C GLU A 81 10.83 22.55 1.93
N MET A 82 10.98 22.45 3.24
CA MET A 82 12.17 21.84 3.86
C MET A 82 12.34 20.40 3.39
N ALA A 83 11.29 19.60 3.39
CA ALA A 83 11.32 18.23 2.92
C ALA A 83 11.71 18.11 1.44
N HIS A 84 11.22 19.04 0.60
CA HIS A 84 11.62 19.13 -0.80
C HIS A 84 13.14 19.35 -0.93
N ARG A 85 13.71 20.32 -0.20
CA ARG A 85 15.16 20.56 -0.19
C ARG A 85 15.94 19.37 0.35
N TRP A 86 15.47 18.74 1.42
CA TRP A 86 16.07 17.54 2.01
C TRP A 86 16.17 16.40 0.98
N ILE A 87 15.10 16.16 0.20
CA ILE A 87 15.06 15.16 -0.87
C ILE A 87 16.00 15.54 -2.01
N SER A 88 15.96 16.79 -2.46
CA SER A 88 16.80 17.28 -3.56
C SER A 88 18.30 17.18 -3.27
N ASN A 89 18.71 17.38 -2.01
CA ASN A 89 20.10 17.21 -1.57
C ASN A 89 20.55 15.72 -1.61
N ARG A 90 19.61 14.77 -1.77
CA ARG A 90 19.87 13.31 -1.84
C ARG A 90 19.66 12.73 -3.23
N ARG A 91 19.65 13.56 -4.27
CA ARG A 91 19.36 13.14 -5.65
C ARG A 91 20.28 12.01 -6.14
N GLN A 92 21.54 12.02 -5.71
CA GLN A 92 22.53 11.01 -6.09
C GLN A 92 22.47 9.75 -5.22
N CYS A 93 21.73 9.78 -4.11
CA CYS A 93 21.56 8.62 -3.26
C CYS A 93 20.63 7.60 -3.93
N SER A 94 20.89 6.33 -3.66
CA SER A 94 19.94 5.27 -3.95
C SER A 94 18.68 5.42 -3.09
N THR A 95 17.56 4.92 -3.58
CA THR A 95 16.30 4.93 -2.81
C THR A 95 16.39 4.06 -1.56
N GLY A 96 17.23 3.03 -1.58
CA GLY A 96 17.54 2.19 -0.43
C GLY A 96 18.29 2.96 0.68
N GLU A 97 19.32 3.75 0.33
CA GLU A 97 20.04 4.59 1.31
C GLU A 97 19.12 5.59 2.00
N VAL A 98 18.25 6.25 1.24
CA VAL A 98 17.25 7.17 1.78
C VAL A 98 16.27 6.44 2.70
N TYR A 99 15.81 5.26 2.33
CA TYR A 99 14.92 4.46 3.18
C TYR A 99 15.61 4.03 4.49
N ILE A 100 16.87 3.63 4.44
CA ILE A 100 17.69 3.31 5.61
C ILE A 100 17.82 4.53 6.53
N GLU A 101 18.01 5.73 5.98
CA GLU A 101 18.05 6.97 6.78
C GLU A 101 16.72 7.21 7.50
N LEU A 102 15.58 6.99 6.84
CA LEU A 102 14.27 7.07 7.49
C LEU A 102 14.10 6.02 8.59
N CYS A 103 14.55 4.77 8.38
CA CYS A 103 14.53 3.73 9.41
C CYS A 103 15.36 4.14 10.65
N ARG A 104 16.53 4.72 10.44
CA ARG A 104 17.39 5.21 11.55
C ARG A 104 16.72 6.36 12.30
N LYS A 105 16.03 7.25 11.60
CA LYS A 105 15.32 8.39 12.20
C LYS A 105 14.13 7.96 13.05
N VAL A 106 13.47 6.88 12.67
CA VAL A 106 12.29 6.33 13.36
C VAL A 106 12.68 5.40 14.52
N ALA A 107 13.88 4.80 14.47
CA ALA A 107 14.31 3.84 15.48
C ALA A 107 14.09 4.35 16.93
N PRO A 108 13.64 3.50 17.86
CA PRO A 108 13.56 2.03 17.79
C PRO A 108 12.30 1.45 17.11
N LEU A 109 11.39 2.30 16.65
CA LEU A 109 10.17 1.83 15.98
C LEU A 109 10.49 1.18 14.61
N ARG A 110 9.65 0.24 14.19
CA ARG A 110 9.72 -0.35 12.85
C ARG A 110 8.85 0.42 11.88
N ILE A 111 9.40 0.81 10.74
CA ILE A 111 8.58 1.35 9.65
C ILE A 111 7.67 0.26 9.09
N ILE A 112 6.38 0.59 8.93
CA ILE A 112 5.44 -0.17 8.09
C ILE A 112 5.04 0.69 6.89
N ASP A 113 5.40 0.22 5.68
CA ASP A 113 5.15 0.90 4.39
C ASP A 113 4.15 0.10 3.55
N LYS A 114 3.20 0.82 3.00
CA LYS A 114 2.27 0.33 2.00
C LYS A 114 2.35 1.21 0.76
N SER A 115 3.02 0.77 -0.25
CA SER A 115 3.06 1.45 -1.55
C SER A 115 2.62 0.46 -2.62
N PRO A 116 1.33 0.44 -3.04
CA PRO A 116 0.82 -0.54 -4.02
C PRO A 116 1.57 -0.51 -5.36
N ALA A 117 2.32 0.56 -5.63
CA ALA A 117 3.21 0.64 -6.77
C ALA A 117 4.34 -0.41 -6.73
N TYR A 118 4.80 -0.84 -5.56
CA TYR A 118 5.83 -1.87 -5.42
C TYR A 118 5.35 -3.22 -5.96
N SER A 119 4.12 -3.60 -5.62
CA SER A 119 3.54 -4.87 -6.04
C SER A 119 3.27 -4.97 -7.55
N ARG A 120 3.16 -3.82 -8.25
CA ARG A 120 2.94 -3.76 -9.69
C ARG A 120 4.24 -3.80 -10.51
N LEU A 121 5.36 -3.53 -9.89
CA LEU A 121 6.66 -3.41 -10.55
C LEU A 121 7.62 -4.45 -9.94
N PRO A 122 7.82 -5.61 -10.57
CA PRO A 122 8.64 -6.70 -10.01
C PRO A 122 10.03 -6.25 -9.55
N GLY A 123 10.69 -5.37 -10.29
CA GLY A 123 11.97 -4.78 -9.90
C GLY A 123 11.93 -3.99 -8.59
N SER A 124 10.75 -3.48 -8.16
CA SER A 124 10.61 -2.79 -6.87
C SER A 124 10.74 -3.76 -5.70
N LEU A 125 10.11 -4.92 -5.78
CA LEU A 125 10.17 -5.95 -4.74
C LEU A 125 11.60 -6.48 -4.57
N ASN A 126 12.30 -6.69 -5.66
CA ASN A 126 13.70 -7.11 -5.65
C ASN A 126 14.62 -6.04 -5.00
N ARG A 127 14.38 -4.74 -5.27
CA ARG A 127 15.12 -3.64 -4.59
C ARG A 127 14.86 -3.63 -3.10
N ILE A 128 13.63 -3.84 -2.66
CA ILE A 128 13.27 -3.95 -1.24
C ILE A 128 14.07 -5.09 -0.61
N HIS A 129 14.00 -6.29 -1.16
CA HIS A 129 14.66 -7.45 -0.58
C HIS A 129 16.20 -7.33 -0.58
N LYS A 130 16.76 -6.79 -1.65
CA LYS A 130 18.20 -6.49 -1.70
C LYS A 130 18.65 -5.50 -0.62
N THR A 131 17.82 -4.50 -0.31
CA THR A 131 18.12 -3.48 0.71
C THR A 131 17.86 -4.02 2.11
N PHE A 132 16.81 -4.80 2.29
CA PHE A 132 16.34 -5.36 3.56
C PHE A 132 16.10 -6.87 3.46
N PRO A 133 17.16 -7.70 3.49
CA PRO A 133 17.00 -9.15 3.36
C PRO A 133 16.13 -9.78 4.46
N ASN A 134 16.03 -9.11 5.62
CA ASN A 134 15.23 -9.55 6.77
C ASN A 134 13.88 -8.81 6.88
N ALA A 135 13.43 -8.11 5.84
CA ALA A 135 12.11 -7.49 5.84
C ALA A 135 11.01 -8.54 5.96
N GLN A 136 9.90 -8.15 6.59
CA GLN A 136 8.69 -8.97 6.64
C GLN A 136 7.62 -8.39 5.71
N TYR A 137 6.87 -9.29 5.06
CA TYR A 137 5.91 -8.93 4.01
C TYR A 137 4.50 -9.39 4.39
N ILE A 138 3.56 -8.46 4.41
CA ILE A 138 2.14 -8.75 4.59
C ILE A 138 1.49 -8.73 3.22
N HIS A 139 1.10 -9.89 2.69
CA HIS A 139 0.32 -9.98 1.46
C HIS A 139 -1.15 -9.72 1.79
N LEU A 140 -1.61 -8.49 1.55
CA LEU A 140 -2.98 -8.10 1.80
C LEU A 140 -3.80 -8.22 0.52
N VAL A 141 -4.76 -9.15 0.51
CA VAL A 141 -5.65 -9.39 -0.62
C VAL A 141 -7.03 -8.79 -0.40
N ARG A 142 -7.73 -8.51 -1.47
CA ARG A 142 -9.13 -8.11 -1.50
C ARG A 142 -9.84 -8.84 -2.62
N HIS A 143 -11.10 -9.21 -2.39
CA HIS A 143 -11.95 -9.86 -3.39
C HIS A 143 -11.93 -9.11 -4.72
N PRO A 144 -11.64 -9.77 -5.87
CA PRO A 144 -11.43 -9.10 -7.15
C PRO A 144 -12.65 -8.30 -7.62
N ARG A 145 -13.88 -8.73 -7.30
CA ARG A 145 -15.11 -8.01 -7.63
C ARG A 145 -15.20 -6.67 -6.91
N THR A 146 -15.04 -6.66 -5.59
CA THR A 146 -15.15 -5.44 -4.79
C THR A 146 -13.95 -4.51 -5.00
N GLN A 147 -12.77 -5.06 -5.27
CA GLN A 147 -11.59 -4.30 -5.66
C GLN A 147 -11.79 -3.64 -7.02
N GLY A 148 -12.25 -4.40 -8.03
CA GLY A 148 -12.51 -3.89 -9.38
C GLY A 148 -13.58 -2.78 -9.37
N GLN A 149 -14.67 -2.98 -8.65
CA GLN A 149 -15.69 -1.95 -8.48
C GLN A 149 -15.14 -0.68 -7.81
N SER A 150 -14.30 -0.82 -6.80
CA SER A 150 -13.63 0.31 -6.17
C SER A 150 -12.69 1.05 -7.13
N VAL A 151 -12.02 0.35 -8.05
CA VAL A 151 -11.20 0.97 -9.10
C VAL A 151 -12.06 1.74 -10.08
N MET A 152 -13.18 1.17 -10.52
CA MET A 152 -14.07 1.82 -11.48
C MET A 152 -14.79 3.05 -10.91
N ASN A 153 -15.10 3.05 -9.62
CA ASN A 153 -15.74 4.18 -8.94
C ASN A 153 -14.83 5.42 -8.81
N ILE A 154 -13.51 5.29 -9.00
CA ILE A 154 -12.59 6.43 -8.96
C ILE A 154 -12.37 6.97 -10.38
N ASN A 155 -12.90 8.17 -10.63
CA ASN A 155 -12.73 8.87 -11.90
C ASN A 155 -12.95 7.94 -13.11
N ASN A 156 -14.07 7.20 -13.11
CA ASN A 156 -14.46 6.28 -14.18
C ASN A 156 -13.33 5.29 -14.56
N GLY A 157 -12.70 4.68 -13.58
CA GLY A 157 -11.65 3.68 -13.83
C GLY A 157 -10.31 4.26 -14.27
N PHE A 158 -10.04 5.54 -14.01
CA PHE A 158 -8.77 6.19 -14.38
C PHE A 158 -7.55 5.36 -13.97
N LEU A 159 -7.58 4.73 -12.79
CA LEU A 159 -6.48 3.88 -12.35
C LEU A 159 -6.26 2.68 -13.28
N ALA A 160 -7.33 2.01 -13.71
CA ALA A 160 -7.25 0.90 -14.67
C ALA A 160 -6.70 1.38 -16.02
N ILE A 161 -7.12 2.57 -16.48
CA ILE A 161 -6.64 3.16 -17.74
C ILE A 161 -5.12 3.41 -17.68
N VAL A 162 -4.63 4.10 -16.64
CA VAL A 162 -3.19 4.45 -16.54
C VAL A 162 -2.29 3.27 -16.21
N THR A 163 -2.87 2.16 -15.73
CA THR A 163 -2.14 0.91 -15.49
C THR A 163 -2.29 -0.08 -16.64
N ASN A 164 -2.87 0.36 -17.76
CA ASN A 164 -3.14 -0.47 -18.94
C ASN A 164 -3.92 -1.76 -18.59
N SER A 165 -4.97 -1.60 -17.78
CA SER A 165 -5.88 -2.69 -17.40
C SER A 165 -7.07 -2.72 -18.34
N ARG A 166 -6.88 -3.36 -19.50
CA ARG A 166 -7.85 -3.41 -20.59
C ARG A 166 -7.95 -4.81 -21.18
N ASP A 167 -9.16 -5.18 -21.57
CA ASP A 167 -9.41 -6.33 -22.41
C ASP A 167 -9.31 -5.91 -23.89
N TYR A 168 -8.25 -6.35 -24.54
CA TYR A 168 -8.00 -6.08 -25.95
C TYR A 168 -8.70 -7.08 -26.89
N ALA A 169 -9.37 -8.11 -26.34
CA ALA A 169 -10.22 -9.00 -27.13
C ALA A 169 -11.56 -8.38 -27.53
N THR A 170 -11.88 -7.19 -26.98
CA THR A 170 -13.06 -6.41 -27.37
C THR A 170 -12.69 -5.23 -28.29
N ASN A 171 -13.64 -4.79 -29.12
CA ASN A 171 -13.45 -3.61 -29.98
C ASN A 171 -14.61 -2.62 -29.77
N PRO A 172 -14.38 -1.41 -29.20
CA PRO A 172 -13.08 -0.94 -28.64
C PRO A 172 -12.66 -1.70 -27.40
N PRO A 173 -11.34 -1.64 -27.03
CA PRO A 173 -10.83 -2.30 -25.82
C PRO A 173 -11.56 -1.85 -24.56
N THR A 174 -12.08 -2.81 -23.80
CA THR A 174 -12.85 -2.57 -22.57
C THR A 174 -11.90 -2.35 -21.40
N VAL A 175 -12.13 -1.29 -20.62
CA VAL A 175 -11.43 -1.08 -19.34
C VAL A 175 -11.88 -2.15 -18.34
N ASP A 176 -10.95 -2.95 -17.85
CA ASP A 176 -11.26 -4.09 -17.00
C ASP A 176 -10.25 -4.26 -15.86
N PRO A 177 -10.61 -3.87 -14.64
CA PRO A 177 -9.72 -3.92 -13.46
C PRO A 177 -9.16 -5.30 -13.13
N GLN A 178 -9.79 -6.39 -13.56
CA GLN A 178 -9.31 -7.73 -13.27
C GLN A 178 -7.90 -8.01 -13.81
N PHE A 179 -7.50 -7.36 -14.92
CA PHE A 179 -6.14 -7.47 -15.44
C PHE A 179 -5.10 -6.81 -14.50
N LEU A 180 -5.46 -5.69 -13.86
CA LEU A 180 -4.62 -5.07 -12.85
C LEU A 180 -4.50 -5.98 -11.62
N TRP A 181 -5.63 -6.52 -11.16
CA TRP A 181 -5.67 -7.41 -10.01
C TRP A 181 -4.84 -8.66 -10.26
N GLY A 182 -5.11 -9.41 -11.33
CA GLY A 182 -4.42 -10.66 -11.66
C GLY A 182 -2.91 -10.49 -11.81
N ARG A 183 -2.47 -9.49 -12.61
CA ARG A 183 -1.04 -9.20 -12.77
C ARG A 183 -0.36 -8.80 -11.45
N THR A 184 -1.04 -8.01 -10.62
CA THR A 184 -0.45 -7.62 -9.33
C THR A 184 -0.31 -8.81 -8.40
N GLN A 185 -1.32 -9.68 -8.33
CA GLN A 185 -1.26 -10.89 -7.50
C GLN A 185 -0.18 -11.86 -8.00
N ALA A 186 -0.09 -12.08 -9.31
CA ALA A 186 0.95 -12.92 -9.90
C ALA A 186 2.37 -12.40 -9.55
N ASN A 187 2.62 -11.09 -9.68
CA ASN A 187 3.90 -10.48 -9.31
C ASN A 187 4.24 -10.67 -7.82
N ILE A 188 3.22 -10.53 -6.93
CA ILE A 188 3.43 -10.74 -5.50
C ILE A 188 3.77 -12.22 -5.22
N LEU A 189 3.02 -13.15 -5.79
CA LEU A 189 3.25 -14.59 -5.58
C LEU A 189 4.62 -15.02 -6.12
N GLU A 190 4.99 -14.59 -7.32
CA GLU A 190 6.31 -14.85 -7.90
C GLU A 190 7.43 -14.35 -6.96
N PHE A 191 7.32 -13.13 -6.45
CA PHE A 191 8.29 -12.60 -5.50
C PHE A 191 8.30 -13.41 -4.20
N LEU A 192 7.14 -13.67 -3.59
CA LEU A 192 7.05 -14.39 -2.31
C LEU A 192 7.52 -15.84 -2.40
N SER A 193 7.47 -16.45 -3.58
CA SER A 193 8.04 -17.79 -3.80
C SER A 193 9.57 -17.83 -3.63
N THR A 194 10.23 -16.67 -3.75
CA THR A 194 11.69 -16.52 -3.53
C THR A 194 12.06 -16.14 -2.10
N ILE A 195 11.06 -15.84 -1.24
CA ILE A 195 11.24 -15.36 0.12
C ILE A 195 11.00 -16.51 1.12
N PRO A 196 11.79 -16.64 2.19
CA PRO A 196 11.53 -17.63 3.23
C PRO A 196 10.11 -17.50 3.81
N SER A 197 9.41 -18.61 4.00
CA SER A 197 7.99 -18.63 4.41
C SER A 197 7.72 -17.94 5.74
N HIS A 198 8.69 -17.87 6.64
CA HIS A 198 8.57 -17.14 7.92
C HIS A 198 8.62 -15.61 7.77
N GLN A 199 9.05 -15.10 6.61
CA GLN A 199 9.13 -13.66 6.34
C GLN A 199 7.87 -13.11 5.67
N HIS A 200 6.89 -13.91 5.34
CA HIS A 200 5.65 -13.40 4.75
C HIS A 200 4.40 -14.10 5.31
N ILE A 201 3.30 -13.37 5.30
CA ILE A 201 1.98 -13.86 5.72
C ILE A 201 0.91 -13.25 4.83
N ARG A 202 -0.18 -14.01 4.56
CA ARG A 202 -1.32 -13.52 3.78
C ARG A 202 -2.53 -13.29 4.67
N PHE A 203 -3.24 -12.17 4.42
CA PHE A 203 -4.54 -11.85 5.00
C PHE A 203 -5.51 -11.35 3.94
N ARG A 204 -6.77 -11.72 4.08
CA ARG A 204 -7.86 -11.04 3.38
C ARG A 204 -8.21 -9.78 4.15
N GLY A 205 -8.30 -8.64 3.46
CA GLY A 205 -8.64 -7.37 4.09
C GLY A 205 -10.03 -7.36 4.69
N GLU A 206 -10.96 -8.09 4.08
CA GLU A 206 -12.32 -8.31 4.57
C GLU A 206 -12.32 -8.97 5.94
N ASP A 207 -11.47 -9.98 6.15
CA ASP A 207 -11.38 -10.70 7.43
C ASP A 207 -10.84 -9.79 8.54
N ILE A 208 -9.80 -9.00 8.24
CA ILE A 208 -9.27 -8.02 9.21
C ILE A 208 -10.36 -7.01 9.61
N LEU A 209 -11.18 -6.55 8.65
CA LEU A 209 -12.22 -5.56 8.93
C LEU A 209 -13.44 -6.17 9.62
N ASN A 210 -13.74 -7.44 9.40
CA ASN A 210 -14.84 -8.15 10.03
C ASN A 210 -14.50 -8.60 11.45
N GLU A 211 -13.26 -9.06 11.68
CA GLU A 211 -12.79 -9.60 12.96
C GLU A 211 -11.42 -9.00 13.34
N PRO A 212 -11.34 -7.67 13.56
CA PRO A 212 -10.07 -6.96 13.72
C PRO A 212 -9.24 -7.49 14.88
N ARG A 213 -9.87 -7.80 16.03
CA ARG A 213 -9.16 -8.34 17.19
C ARG A 213 -8.41 -9.63 16.86
N LEU A 214 -9.08 -10.59 16.28
CA LEU A 214 -8.52 -11.90 15.93
C LEU A 214 -7.34 -11.76 14.98
N HIS A 215 -7.50 -10.95 13.93
CA HIS A 215 -6.51 -10.83 12.86
C HIS A 215 -5.33 -9.94 13.25
N PHE A 216 -5.53 -8.87 14.03
CA PHE A 216 -4.42 -8.06 14.53
C PHE A 216 -3.62 -8.78 15.60
N GLU A 217 -4.26 -9.53 16.51
CA GLU A 217 -3.54 -10.38 17.46
C GLU A 217 -2.64 -11.40 16.76
N LYS A 218 -3.18 -12.11 15.76
CA LYS A 218 -2.41 -13.05 14.92
C LYS A 218 -1.24 -12.35 14.22
N LEU A 219 -1.46 -11.15 13.72
CA LEU A 219 -0.45 -10.37 13.01
C LEU A 219 0.65 -9.88 13.96
N CYS A 220 0.29 -9.32 15.12
CA CYS A 220 1.25 -8.89 16.15
C CYS A 220 2.10 -10.06 16.64
N LYS A 221 1.49 -11.23 16.89
CA LYS A 221 2.22 -12.44 17.24
C LYS A 221 3.22 -12.86 16.16
N TRP A 222 2.83 -12.83 14.88
CA TRP A 222 3.72 -13.18 13.77
C TRP A 222 4.86 -12.17 13.60
N LEU A 223 4.59 -10.87 13.84
CA LEU A 223 5.59 -9.78 13.80
C LEU A 223 6.48 -9.75 15.05
N ASN A 224 6.18 -10.57 16.06
CA ASN A 224 6.82 -10.54 17.38
C ASN A 224 6.70 -9.17 18.06
N LEU A 225 5.49 -8.61 18.04
CA LEU A 225 5.12 -7.36 18.70
C LEU A 225 4.34 -7.65 19.99
N SER A 226 4.35 -6.71 20.92
CA SER A 226 3.51 -6.77 22.12
C SER A 226 2.02 -6.77 21.74
N TRP A 227 1.17 -7.29 22.65
CA TRP A 227 -0.27 -7.33 22.45
C TRP A 227 -0.98 -7.29 23.79
N ASP A 228 -1.85 -6.33 23.95
CA ASP A 228 -2.79 -6.20 25.06
C ASP A 228 -4.03 -5.41 24.63
N GLU A 229 -4.96 -5.16 25.57
CA GLU A 229 -6.19 -4.44 25.30
C GLU A 229 -5.94 -2.98 24.89
N SER A 230 -5.00 -2.30 25.51
CA SER A 230 -4.69 -0.89 25.20
C SER A 230 -4.11 -0.74 23.80
N ILE A 231 -3.29 -1.70 23.37
CA ILE A 231 -2.77 -1.76 22.01
C ILE A 231 -3.90 -1.99 21.02
N PHE A 232 -4.80 -2.95 21.31
CA PHE A 232 -5.94 -3.19 20.42
C PHE A 232 -6.81 -1.95 20.25
N GLU A 233 -7.15 -1.27 21.34
CA GLU A 233 -7.92 -0.01 21.27
C GLU A 233 -7.18 1.05 20.43
N ALA A 234 -5.87 1.22 20.61
CA ALA A 234 -5.10 2.16 19.80
C ALA A 234 -5.18 1.83 18.29
N LEU A 235 -5.10 0.55 17.92
CA LEU A 235 -5.23 0.14 16.50
C LEU A 235 -6.60 0.52 15.89
N LEU A 236 -7.64 0.72 16.68
CA LEU A 236 -8.96 1.13 16.19
C LEU A 236 -9.07 2.63 15.88
N HIS A 237 -8.00 3.42 16.14
CA HIS A 237 -7.95 4.87 15.93
C HIS A 237 -6.98 5.29 14.81
N PRO A 238 -7.14 4.80 13.55
CA PRO A 238 -6.27 5.17 12.43
C PRO A 238 -6.27 6.67 12.11
N GLU A 239 -7.29 7.40 12.55
CA GLU A 239 -7.41 8.86 12.42
C GLU A 239 -6.36 9.62 13.23
N GLU A 240 -5.76 9.02 14.24
CA GLU A 240 -4.67 9.61 15.03
C GLU A 240 -3.33 9.59 14.30
N SER A 241 -3.24 8.86 13.19
CA SER A 241 -2.04 8.90 12.35
C SER A 241 -1.79 10.34 11.83
N PRO A 242 -0.57 10.87 11.93
CA PRO A 242 -0.25 12.20 11.40
C PRO A 242 -0.43 12.29 9.88
N TYR A 243 -0.65 11.16 9.22
CA TYR A 243 -0.88 11.06 7.79
C TYR A 243 -2.34 10.77 7.42
N ALA A 244 -3.25 10.79 8.38
CA ALA A 244 -4.67 10.49 8.19
C ALA A 244 -5.50 11.72 7.78
N CYS A 245 -4.88 12.74 7.24
CA CYS A 245 -5.52 13.96 6.76
C CYS A 245 -5.00 14.36 5.37
N ILE A 246 -5.71 15.26 4.71
CA ILE A 246 -5.20 15.94 3.51
C ILE A 246 -4.02 16.80 3.93
N GLY A 247 -2.87 16.61 3.29
CA GLY A 247 -1.67 17.38 3.57
C GLY A 247 -1.71 18.81 3.00
N PRO A 248 -0.69 19.63 3.30
CA PRO A 248 -0.60 21.01 2.80
C PRO A 248 -0.27 21.06 1.30
N HIS A 249 -0.26 22.27 0.76
CA HIS A 249 0.13 22.51 -0.63
C HIS A 249 1.49 21.86 -0.96
N GLY A 250 1.55 21.21 -2.10
CA GLY A 250 2.74 20.46 -2.55
C GLY A 250 2.85 19.03 -2.00
N ALA A 251 1.96 18.61 -1.08
CA ALA A 251 1.93 17.26 -0.52
C ALA A 251 0.52 16.82 -0.04
N TYR A 252 -0.52 17.12 -0.81
CA TYR A 252 -1.92 16.83 -0.43
C TYR A 252 -2.21 15.36 -0.11
N PHE A 253 -1.59 14.45 -0.84
CA PHE A 253 -1.90 13.02 -0.79
C PHE A 253 -0.76 12.22 -0.10
N GLY A 254 -0.59 10.98 -0.50
CA GLY A 254 0.35 10.01 0.08
C GLY A 254 -0.40 8.79 0.60
N ASN A 255 -1.72 8.93 0.75
CA ASN A 255 -2.67 7.88 1.08
C ASN A 255 -3.84 7.90 0.10
N ASP A 256 -4.71 6.89 0.22
CA ASP A 256 -5.97 6.82 -0.50
C ASP A 256 -6.84 8.06 -0.23
N PRO A 257 -7.33 8.77 -1.27
CA PRO A 257 -8.16 9.96 -1.06
C PRO A 257 -9.42 9.72 -0.22
N ASN A 258 -10.06 8.54 -0.35
CA ASN A 258 -11.25 8.21 0.44
C ASN A 258 -10.89 8.04 1.92
N PHE A 259 -9.73 7.41 2.21
CA PHE A 259 -9.22 7.32 3.57
C PHE A 259 -8.91 8.70 4.14
N LEU A 260 -8.28 9.59 3.38
CA LEU A 260 -7.97 10.94 3.83
C LEU A 260 -9.20 11.81 4.12
N GLN A 261 -10.34 11.52 3.48
CA GLN A 261 -11.61 12.21 3.71
C GLN A 261 -12.36 11.67 4.93
N SER A 262 -12.20 10.38 5.26
CA SER A 262 -12.87 9.72 6.37
C SER A 262 -11.95 8.65 6.98
N PRO A 263 -10.92 9.06 7.75
CA PRO A 263 -9.88 8.17 8.24
C PRO A 263 -10.31 7.31 9.43
N ALA A 264 -11.33 7.72 10.18
CA ALA A 264 -11.79 6.98 11.35
C ALA A 264 -12.27 5.57 10.96
N TYR A 265 -11.79 4.59 11.69
CA TYR A 265 -12.31 3.24 11.57
C TYR A 265 -13.73 3.18 12.13
N ARG A 266 -14.64 2.68 11.31
CA ARG A 266 -16.01 2.37 11.74
C ARG A 266 -16.28 0.93 11.41
N TYR A 267 -16.54 0.13 12.43
CA TYR A 267 -16.92 -1.26 12.21
C TYR A 267 -18.14 -1.33 11.27
N ARG A 268 -17.92 -1.92 10.11
CA ARG A 268 -18.97 -2.25 9.14
C ARG A 268 -18.64 -3.61 8.57
N PRO A 269 -19.46 -4.62 8.82
CA PRO A 269 -19.24 -5.94 8.22
C PRO A 269 -19.12 -5.82 6.69
N VAL A 270 -18.05 -6.37 6.16
CA VAL A 270 -17.89 -6.47 4.71
C VAL A 270 -18.67 -7.69 4.26
N ALA A 271 -19.72 -7.47 3.47
CA ALA A 271 -20.55 -8.55 2.96
C ALA A 271 -19.73 -9.48 2.04
N PRO A 272 -19.98 -10.78 2.07
CA PRO A 272 -19.41 -11.72 1.14
C PRO A 272 -19.72 -11.30 -0.32
N SER A 273 -18.78 -11.55 -1.21
CA SER A 273 -18.95 -11.38 -2.66
C SER A 273 -18.68 -12.68 -3.36
N THR A 274 -19.41 -12.95 -4.44
CA THR A 274 -19.20 -14.15 -5.26
C THR A 274 -18.21 -13.91 -6.39
N LEU A 275 -17.51 -14.95 -6.80
CA LEU A 275 -16.70 -14.97 -8.02
C LEU A 275 -17.57 -15.23 -9.26
N GLU A 276 -18.77 -15.75 -9.09
CA GLU A 276 -19.68 -16.10 -10.18
C GLU A 276 -20.42 -14.90 -10.77
N GLY A 277 -20.90 -15.05 -12.01
CA GLY A 277 -21.72 -14.07 -12.69
C GLY A 277 -20.94 -12.93 -13.37
N SER A 278 -21.67 -12.08 -14.08
CA SER A 278 -21.13 -10.98 -14.87
C SER A 278 -20.50 -9.89 -13.99
N LEU A 279 -19.57 -9.14 -14.57
CA LEU A 279 -18.89 -8.03 -13.91
C LEU A 279 -19.58 -6.72 -14.24
N ALA A 280 -20.00 -5.97 -13.23
CA ALA A 280 -20.79 -4.74 -13.38
C ALA A 280 -20.16 -3.65 -14.28
N TRP A 281 -18.85 -3.72 -14.52
CA TRP A 281 -18.13 -2.80 -15.40
C TRP A 281 -18.00 -3.30 -16.85
N ARG A 282 -18.48 -4.52 -17.13
CA ARG A 282 -18.49 -5.10 -18.49
C ARG A 282 -19.88 -5.01 -19.10
N LYS A 283 -19.92 -4.71 -20.40
CA LYS A 283 -21.17 -4.65 -21.18
C LYS A 283 -21.49 -5.94 -21.94
N ASP A 284 -20.55 -6.88 -21.93
CA ASP A 284 -20.63 -8.15 -22.66
C ASP A 284 -21.00 -9.34 -21.75
N ASP A 285 -21.51 -9.04 -20.54
CA ASP A 285 -21.96 -9.99 -19.52
C ASP A 285 -20.92 -11.05 -19.11
N LYS A 286 -19.63 -10.84 -19.42
CA LYS A 286 -18.56 -11.74 -19.03
C LYS A 286 -18.22 -11.62 -17.55
N GLY A 287 -17.87 -12.76 -16.96
CA GLY A 287 -17.32 -12.90 -15.61
C GLY A 287 -15.81 -12.71 -15.56
N PHE A 288 -15.19 -13.28 -14.51
CA PHE A 288 -13.75 -13.27 -14.33
C PHE A 288 -13.03 -14.18 -15.33
N LEU A 289 -11.78 -13.82 -15.65
CA LEU A 289 -10.87 -14.67 -16.41
C LEU A 289 -10.45 -15.88 -15.57
N PRO A 290 -10.14 -17.03 -16.21
CA PRO A 290 -9.73 -18.24 -15.50
C PRO A 290 -8.60 -18.01 -14.49
N LEU A 291 -7.55 -17.28 -14.87
CA LEU A 291 -6.43 -16.95 -13.97
C LEU A 291 -6.88 -16.17 -12.73
N VAL A 292 -7.83 -15.23 -12.89
CA VAL A 292 -8.35 -14.44 -11.75
C VAL A 292 -9.19 -15.32 -10.83
N MET A 293 -9.98 -16.22 -11.38
CA MET A 293 -10.77 -17.22 -10.64
C MET A 293 -9.86 -18.12 -9.83
N GLU A 294 -8.85 -18.71 -10.46
CA GLU A 294 -7.88 -19.60 -9.84
C GLU A 294 -7.15 -18.93 -8.66
N LEU A 295 -6.58 -17.75 -8.89
CA LEU A 295 -5.89 -16.98 -7.84
C LEU A 295 -6.84 -16.59 -6.70
N ALA A 296 -8.07 -16.16 -7.03
CA ALA A 296 -9.04 -15.80 -6.01
C ALA A 296 -9.46 -16.99 -5.14
N GLN A 297 -9.67 -18.16 -5.76
CA GLN A 297 -9.96 -19.40 -5.05
C GLN A 297 -8.79 -19.86 -4.17
N GLU A 298 -7.53 -19.74 -4.66
CA GLU A 298 -6.33 -20.00 -3.83
C GLU A 298 -6.29 -19.10 -2.59
N PHE A 299 -6.80 -17.85 -2.70
CA PHE A 299 -6.89 -16.92 -1.57
C PHE A 299 -8.10 -17.17 -0.67
N GLY A 300 -8.93 -18.18 -0.96
CA GLY A 300 -10.09 -18.57 -0.17
C GLY A 300 -11.36 -17.78 -0.47
N TYR A 301 -11.46 -17.14 -1.64
CA TYR A 301 -12.70 -16.53 -2.12
C TYR A 301 -13.56 -17.56 -2.88
N GLN A 302 -14.90 -17.35 -2.88
CA GLN A 302 -15.90 -18.22 -3.50
C GLN A 302 -16.75 -17.48 -4.54
#